data_207fe35efc04a1ffa2ec86f28a7a527a
#
_entry.id   207fe35efc04a1ffa2ec86f28a7a527a
#
_cell.length_a   1.000
_cell.length_b   1.000
_cell.length_c   1.000
_cell.angle_alpha   90.00
_cell.angle_beta   90.00
_cell.angle_gamma   90.00
#
_symmetry.space_group_name_H-M   'P 1'
#
loop_
_entity.id
_entity.type
_entity.pdbx_description
1 polymer ?
#
loop_
_entity_poly.entity_id
_entity_poly.type
_entity_poly.pdbx_seq_one_letter_code
_entity_poly.pdbx_strand_id
1 'polypeptide(L)'
;MRKFTYLTPKTLDEAISLLESHGERAKYIAGGTDVLVKIKEGKTAPDYLVSLKHIIGQDRPFLNHETGELYIGAFCTHRSIEQSPLIQHRYPIIHDAVKNIGSVQIRNVATIGGNLVNAVPSADGAIPLIALDAKVNIYGTKGQRSMELRRFFLGPGQCDLEGGEILTEIVIPPLAPRTVSAYAKHGRREAMELPMLGVGVLLSLEEDMTTCAKARICLGVAAPTPFRA
;
A
#
# COMPACT_ATOMS: atom_id res chain seq x y z
N MET A 1 18.29 -0.66 21.26
CA MET A 1 17.30 0.23 20.63
C MET A 1 17.10 1.42 21.55
N ARG A 2 17.17 2.66 21.04
CA ARG A 2 16.89 3.87 21.82
C ARG A 2 15.46 3.85 22.35
N LYS A 3 15.22 4.37 23.57
CA LYS A 3 13.87 4.48 24.13
C LYS A 3 13.08 5.55 23.37
N PHE A 4 11.80 5.31 23.16
CA PHE A 4 10.84 6.23 22.59
C PHE A 4 9.52 6.19 23.36
N THR A 5 8.75 7.25 23.29
CA THR A 5 7.38 7.31 23.82
C THR A 5 6.41 6.86 22.72
N TYR A 6 5.48 5.96 23.07
CA TYR A 6 4.46 5.47 22.15
C TYR A 6 3.14 6.18 22.42
N LEU A 7 2.65 6.92 21.42
CA LEU A 7 1.42 7.72 21.49
C LEU A 7 0.30 7.01 20.71
N THR A 8 -0.91 7.00 21.23
CA THR A 8 -2.05 6.23 20.68
C THR A 8 -3.26 7.12 20.41
N PRO A 9 -3.19 8.02 19.42
CA PRO A 9 -4.33 8.84 19.02
C PRO A 9 -5.52 7.98 18.57
N LYS A 10 -6.72 8.54 18.67
CA LYS A 10 -7.98 7.89 18.29
C LYS A 10 -8.55 8.44 16.98
N THR A 11 -8.10 9.61 16.56
CA THR A 11 -8.53 10.28 15.33
C THR A 11 -7.34 10.68 14.47
N LEU A 12 -7.60 10.95 13.19
CA LEU A 12 -6.58 11.47 12.27
C LEU A 12 -6.07 12.84 12.72
N ASP A 13 -7.00 13.72 13.15
CA ASP A 13 -6.64 15.07 13.62
C ASP A 13 -5.74 15.02 14.85
N GLU A 14 -6.04 14.14 15.81
CA GLU A 14 -5.19 13.93 16.97
C GLU A 14 -3.80 13.41 16.57
N ALA A 15 -3.72 12.48 15.62
CA ALA A 15 -2.46 11.95 15.12
C ALA A 15 -1.61 13.03 14.45
N ILE A 16 -2.22 13.88 13.63
CA ILE A 16 -1.56 15.00 12.95
C ILE A 16 -1.07 16.02 14.00
N SER A 17 -1.93 16.42 14.93
CA SER A 17 -1.56 17.37 16.00
C SER A 17 -0.39 16.87 16.84
N LEU A 18 -0.36 15.58 17.17
CA LEU A 18 0.75 14.96 17.90
C LEU A 18 2.04 14.96 17.07
N LEU A 19 1.97 14.67 15.77
CA LEU A 19 3.15 14.72 14.91
C LEU A 19 3.69 16.15 14.79
N GLU A 20 2.82 17.13 14.56
CA GLU A 20 3.20 18.55 14.44
C GLU A 20 3.80 19.10 15.74
N SER A 21 3.22 18.78 16.89
CA SER A 21 3.71 19.26 18.18
C SER A 21 5.11 18.75 18.54
N HIS A 22 5.49 17.58 18.01
CA HIS A 22 6.81 16.99 18.25
C HIS A 22 7.77 17.14 17.07
N GLY A 23 7.28 17.53 15.88
CA GLY A 23 8.06 17.78 14.66
C GLY A 23 8.93 16.58 14.27
N GLU A 24 10.17 16.83 13.88
CA GLU A 24 11.11 15.80 13.42
C GLU A 24 11.43 14.71 14.46
N ARG A 25 11.13 14.96 15.74
CA ARG A 25 11.29 13.98 16.82
C ARG A 25 10.20 12.91 16.82
N ALA A 26 9.12 13.09 16.05
CA ALA A 26 8.02 12.14 15.97
C ALA A 26 7.98 11.45 14.60
N LYS A 27 7.49 10.20 14.57
CA LYS A 27 7.18 9.47 13.36
C LYS A 27 5.90 8.69 13.52
N TYR A 28 5.13 8.58 12.44
CA TYR A 28 4.01 7.65 12.38
C TYR A 28 4.47 6.21 12.39
N ILE A 29 3.67 5.36 13.03
CA ILE A 29 3.82 3.91 13.00
C ILE A 29 2.45 3.27 12.73
N ALA A 30 2.36 2.46 11.68
CA ALA A 30 1.24 1.57 11.41
C ALA A 30 1.61 0.14 11.85
N GLY A 31 1.95 -0.76 10.94
CA GLY A 31 2.41 -2.11 11.26
C GLY A 31 3.81 -2.21 11.88
N GLY A 32 4.63 -1.19 11.72
CA GLY A 32 5.96 -1.09 12.34
C GLY A 32 7.06 -1.94 11.69
N THR A 33 6.76 -2.75 10.68
CA THR A 33 7.70 -3.71 10.08
C THR A 33 8.91 -3.07 9.41
N ASP A 34 8.81 -1.82 8.98
CA ASP A 34 9.91 -1.05 8.40
C ASP A 34 10.49 -0.05 9.41
N VAL A 35 9.64 0.75 10.07
CA VAL A 35 10.11 1.81 10.96
C VAL A 35 10.90 1.27 12.15
N LEU A 36 10.48 0.15 12.75
CA LEU A 36 11.20 -0.46 13.87
C LEU A 36 12.54 -1.07 13.43
N VAL A 37 12.61 -1.59 12.21
CA VAL A 37 13.87 -2.06 11.62
C VAL A 37 14.82 -0.87 11.43
N LYS A 38 14.37 0.23 10.82
CA LYS A 38 15.16 1.46 10.65
C LYS A 38 15.68 2.01 12.00
N ILE A 39 14.87 1.93 13.07
CA ILE A 39 15.28 2.33 14.43
C ILE A 39 16.34 1.38 14.99
N LYS A 40 16.18 0.06 14.82
CA LYS A 40 17.16 -0.94 15.27
C LYS A 40 18.51 -0.81 14.57
N GLU A 41 18.48 -0.47 13.28
CA GLU A 41 19.68 -0.24 12.46
C GLU A 41 20.32 1.15 12.68
N GLY A 42 19.71 2.00 13.51
CA GLY A 42 20.21 3.35 13.78
C GLY A 42 20.01 4.35 12.63
N LYS A 43 19.22 3.99 11.60
CA LYS A 43 18.92 4.86 10.45
C LYS A 43 17.97 6.01 10.82
N THR A 44 17.22 5.86 11.91
CA THR A 44 16.35 6.90 12.47
C THR A 44 16.25 6.69 13.98
N ALA A 45 16.05 7.77 14.73
CA ALA A 45 16.01 7.74 16.19
C ALA A 45 14.94 8.71 16.75
N PRO A 46 13.65 8.48 16.43
CA PRO A 46 12.57 9.33 16.94
C PRO A 46 12.44 9.18 18.45
N ASP A 47 12.04 10.27 19.11
CA ASP A 47 11.69 10.26 20.55
C ASP A 47 10.23 9.80 20.74
N TYR A 48 9.38 9.95 19.71
CA TYR A 48 7.97 9.63 19.74
C TYR A 48 7.56 8.79 18.54
N LEU A 49 6.75 7.76 18.79
CA LEU A 49 6.04 7.02 17.74
C LEU A 49 4.54 7.25 17.88
N VAL A 50 3.92 7.86 16.88
CA VAL A 50 2.48 8.14 16.83
C VAL A 50 1.79 7.00 16.10
N SER A 51 1.04 6.19 16.84
CA SER A 51 0.40 4.98 16.31
C SER A 51 -0.86 5.29 15.51
N LEU A 52 -0.93 4.80 14.29
CA LEU A 52 -2.13 4.87 13.47
C LEU A 52 -3.07 3.65 13.67
N LYS A 53 -2.63 2.67 14.49
CA LYS A 53 -3.33 1.38 14.63
C LYS A 53 -4.72 1.48 15.27
N HIS A 54 -4.94 2.49 16.10
CA HIS A 54 -6.20 2.63 16.85
C HIS A 54 -7.14 3.68 16.26
N ILE A 55 -6.76 4.27 15.13
CA ILE A 55 -7.65 5.16 14.39
C ILE A 55 -8.71 4.30 13.74
N ILE A 56 -9.97 4.62 14.04
CA ILE A 56 -11.11 3.90 13.46
C ILE A 56 -11.13 4.18 11.97
N GLY A 57 -11.05 3.14 11.19
CA GLY A 57 -11.08 3.16 9.74
C GLY A 57 -11.49 1.79 9.22
N GLN A 58 -11.53 1.65 7.91
CA GLN A 58 -11.85 0.36 7.31
C GLN A 58 -10.67 -0.59 7.44
N ASP A 59 -10.90 -1.68 8.17
CA ASP A 59 -9.92 -2.74 8.42
C ASP A 59 -10.00 -3.87 7.38
N ARG A 60 -10.97 -3.79 6.44
CA ARG A 60 -11.21 -4.78 5.38
C ARG A 60 -11.55 -4.12 4.04
N PRO A 61 -11.15 -4.74 2.91
CA PRO A 61 -11.58 -4.31 1.60
C PRO A 61 -13.10 -4.41 1.44
N PHE A 62 -13.72 -3.41 0.82
CA PHE A 62 -15.14 -3.45 0.48
C PHE A 62 -15.40 -2.92 -0.93
N LEU A 63 -16.46 -3.42 -1.56
CA LEU A 63 -16.92 -2.97 -2.86
C LEU A 63 -18.11 -2.03 -2.67
N ASN A 64 -18.02 -0.83 -3.23
CA ASN A 64 -19.18 0.03 -3.36
C ASN A 64 -20.03 -0.49 -4.52
N HIS A 65 -21.22 -1.00 -4.23
CA HIS A 65 -22.10 -1.59 -5.24
C HIS A 65 -22.75 -0.55 -6.16
N GLU A 66 -22.78 0.72 -5.77
CA GLU A 66 -23.35 1.80 -6.59
C GLU A 66 -22.34 2.28 -7.63
N THR A 67 -21.07 2.48 -7.23
CA THR A 67 -20.02 2.96 -8.13
C THR A 67 -19.21 1.83 -8.77
N GLY A 68 -19.26 0.63 -8.20
CA GLY A 68 -18.43 -0.50 -8.61
C GLY A 68 -16.96 -0.39 -8.19
N GLU A 69 -16.60 0.64 -7.42
CA GLU A 69 -15.24 0.87 -6.94
C GLU A 69 -14.91 -0.05 -5.77
N LEU A 70 -13.67 -0.54 -5.75
CA LEU A 70 -13.11 -1.24 -4.59
C LEU A 70 -12.35 -0.25 -3.71
N TYR A 71 -12.66 -0.28 -2.42
CA TYR A 71 -12.01 0.51 -1.39
C TYR A 71 -11.17 -0.40 -0.49
N ILE A 72 -9.93 0.01 -0.22
CA ILE A 72 -9.02 -0.66 0.72
C ILE A 72 -8.47 0.40 1.67
N GLY A 73 -8.84 0.32 2.95
CA GLY A 73 -8.28 1.22 3.96
C GLY A 73 -6.75 1.07 4.06
N ALA A 74 -6.02 2.18 4.21
CA ALA A 74 -4.57 2.14 4.29
C ALA A 74 -4.04 1.33 5.49
N PHE A 75 -4.86 1.18 6.52
CA PHE A 75 -4.53 0.41 7.74
C PHE A 75 -4.90 -1.07 7.64
N CYS A 76 -5.54 -1.51 6.53
CA CYS A 76 -5.73 -2.93 6.25
C CYS A 76 -4.40 -3.66 6.28
N THR A 77 -4.32 -4.74 7.05
CA THR A 77 -3.14 -5.60 7.06
C THR A 77 -3.08 -6.40 5.76
N HIS A 78 -1.88 -6.75 5.33
CA HIS A 78 -1.75 -7.65 4.18
C HIS A 78 -2.50 -8.98 4.42
N ARG A 79 -2.58 -9.43 5.68
CA ARG A 79 -3.32 -10.65 6.03
C ARG A 79 -4.83 -10.48 5.84
N SER A 80 -5.41 -9.35 6.23
CA SER A 80 -6.84 -9.10 6.02
C SER A 80 -7.19 -9.01 4.53
N ILE A 81 -6.29 -8.45 3.72
CA ILE A 81 -6.44 -8.38 2.26
C ILE A 81 -6.32 -9.79 1.64
N GLU A 82 -5.28 -10.57 2.04
CA GLU A 82 -5.04 -11.94 1.59
C GLU A 82 -6.24 -12.86 1.86
N GLN A 83 -6.87 -12.71 3.03
CA GLN A 83 -8.00 -13.55 3.44
C GLN A 83 -9.36 -13.06 2.94
N SER A 84 -9.44 -11.91 2.27
CA SER A 84 -10.69 -11.35 1.76
C SER A 84 -11.23 -12.17 0.57
N PRO A 85 -12.41 -12.80 0.67
CA PRO A 85 -13.01 -13.50 -0.47
C PRO A 85 -13.25 -12.56 -1.67
N LEU A 86 -13.58 -11.29 -1.41
CA LEU A 86 -13.73 -10.27 -2.44
C LEU A 86 -12.44 -10.11 -3.26
N ILE A 87 -11.29 -10.00 -2.57
CA ILE A 87 -10.00 -9.87 -3.23
C ILE A 87 -9.61 -11.16 -3.97
N GLN A 88 -9.76 -12.30 -3.32
CA GLN A 88 -9.40 -13.59 -3.92
C GLN A 88 -10.13 -13.87 -5.23
N HIS A 89 -11.44 -13.56 -5.30
CA HIS A 89 -12.25 -13.90 -6.46
C HIS A 89 -12.28 -12.80 -7.54
N ARG A 90 -12.27 -11.52 -7.14
CA ARG A 90 -12.43 -10.42 -8.11
C ARG A 90 -11.16 -9.68 -8.45
N TYR A 91 -10.13 -9.76 -7.59
CA TYR A 91 -8.86 -9.04 -7.76
C TYR A 91 -7.67 -9.96 -7.49
N PRO A 92 -7.54 -11.10 -8.21
CA PRO A 92 -6.51 -12.10 -7.95
C PRO A 92 -5.09 -11.53 -8.00
N ILE A 93 -4.84 -10.52 -8.82
CA ILE A 93 -3.56 -9.82 -8.89
C ILE A 93 -3.15 -9.19 -7.53
N ILE A 94 -4.10 -8.67 -6.76
CA ILE A 94 -3.83 -8.13 -5.41
C ILE A 94 -3.54 -9.27 -4.45
N HIS A 95 -4.37 -10.32 -4.46
CA HIS A 95 -4.18 -11.49 -3.62
C HIS A 95 -2.80 -12.11 -3.84
N ASP A 96 -2.43 -12.35 -5.10
CA ASP A 96 -1.16 -12.96 -5.47
C ASP A 96 0.05 -12.12 -5.06
N ALA A 97 -0.06 -10.80 -5.15
CA ALA A 97 1.00 -9.91 -4.68
C ALA A 97 1.13 -9.93 -3.16
N VAL A 98 0.02 -9.72 -2.42
CA VAL A 98 0.10 -9.59 -0.97
C VAL A 98 0.49 -10.90 -0.26
N LYS A 99 0.07 -12.07 -0.77
CA LYS A 99 0.47 -13.37 -0.20
C LYS A 99 1.98 -13.64 -0.27
N ASN A 100 2.69 -12.97 -1.18
CA ASN A 100 4.14 -13.06 -1.36
C ASN A 100 4.94 -12.04 -0.53
N ILE A 101 4.28 -11.19 0.26
CA ILE A 101 4.96 -10.22 1.12
C ILE A 101 5.42 -10.89 2.42
N GLY A 102 6.73 -10.90 2.65
CA GLY A 102 7.34 -11.35 3.90
C GLY A 102 6.92 -12.75 4.32
N SER A 103 6.45 -12.88 5.55
CA SER A 103 5.86 -14.08 6.15
C SER A 103 4.44 -13.81 6.63
N VAL A 104 3.73 -14.86 7.05
CA VAL A 104 2.39 -14.71 7.68
C VAL A 104 2.45 -13.78 8.89
N GLN A 105 3.50 -13.88 9.72
CA GLN A 105 3.69 -13.02 10.90
C GLN A 105 3.85 -11.54 10.49
N ILE A 106 4.62 -11.26 9.44
CA ILE A 106 4.76 -9.91 8.89
C ILE A 106 3.42 -9.43 8.35
N ARG A 107 2.72 -10.23 7.55
CA ARG A 107 1.42 -9.85 6.97
C ARG A 107 0.33 -9.61 8.00
N ASN A 108 0.40 -10.24 9.18
CA ASN A 108 -0.55 -10.00 10.28
C ASN A 108 -0.49 -8.57 10.84
N VAL A 109 0.63 -7.87 10.67
CA VAL A 109 0.83 -6.53 11.23
C VAL A 109 1.16 -5.46 10.18
N ALA A 110 1.88 -5.82 9.11
CA ALA A 110 2.21 -4.91 8.02
C ALA A 110 0.95 -4.49 7.24
N THR A 111 0.81 -3.19 6.98
CA THR A 111 -0.36 -2.60 6.33
C THR A 111 -0.05 -2.23 4.89
N ILE A 112 -1.09 -2.22 4.05
CA ILE A 112 -0.95 -1.82 2.65
C ILE A 112 -0.50 -0.36 2.53
N GLY A 113 -1.05 0.55 3.34
CA GLY A 113 -0.63 1.95 3.37
C GLY A 113 0.82 2.10 3.80
N GLY A 114 1.26 1.36 4.84
CA GLY A 114 2.67 1.35 5.26
C GLY A 114 3.62 0.88 4.16
N ASN A 115 3.22 -0.13 3.38
CA ASN A 115 3.97 -0.64 2.23
C ASN A 115 4.11 0.44 1.13
N LEU A 116 3.03 1.17 0.81
CA LEU A 116 3.05 2.23 -0.18
C LEU A 116 3.87 3.44 0.29
N VAL A 117 3.68 3.90 1.53
CA VAL A 117 4.39 5.07 2.09
C VAL A 117 5.88 4.79 2.27
N ASN A 118 6.28 3.55 2.52
CA ASN A 118 7.69 3.18 2.56
C ASN A 118 8.39 3.33 1.20
N ALA A 119 7.63 3.35 0.11
CA ALA A 119 8.03 3.71 -1.26
C ALA A 119 9.31 3.02 -1.76
N VAL A 120 9.53 1.75 -1.38
CA VAL A 120 10.66 0.99 -1.90
C VAL A 120 10.34 0.45 -3.30
N PRO A 121 11.32 0.39 -4.23
CA PRO A 121 11.11 -0.15 -5.58
C PRO A 121 10.57 -1.59 -5.57
N SER A 122 10.85 -2.34 -4.52
CA SER A 122 10.44 -3.73 -4.29
C SER A 122 9.11 -3.87 -3.55
N ALA A 123 8.26 -2.83 -3.51
CA ALA A 123 6.96 -2.88 -2.86
C ALA A 123 5.98 -3.73 -3.69
N ASP A 124 5.87 -5.03 -3.37
CA ASP A 124 4.97 -5.97 -4.04
C ASP A 124 3.52 -5.45 -4.08
N GLY A 125 3.07 -4.74 -3.03
CA GLY A 125 1.71 -4.20 -2.96
C GLY A 125 1.43 -3.06 -3.96
N ALA A 126 2.44 -2.32 -4.40
CA ALA A 126 2.27 -1.19 -5.32
C ALA A 126 1.96 -1.63 -6.77
N ILE A 127 2.59 -2.71 -7.22
CA ILE A 127 2.53 -3.18 -8.62
C ILE A 127 1.09 -3.48 -9.06
N PRO A 128 0.30 -4.32 -8.35
CA PRO A 128 -1.07 -4.61 -8.74
C PRO A 128 -1.97 -3.37 -8.69
N LEU A 129 -1.76 -2.50 -7.71
CA LEU A 129 -2.57 -1.30 -7.54
C LEU A 129 -2.33 -0.29 -8.67
N ILE A 130 -1.10 -0.15 -9.17
CA ILE A 130 -0.79 0.66 -10.35
C ILE A 130 -1.41 0.05 -11.61
N ALA A 131 -1.37 -1.28 -11.78
CA ALA A 131 -2.01 -1.96 -12.90
C ALA A 131 -3.53 -1.74 -12.92
N LEU A 132 -4.15 -1.63 -11.75
CA LEU A 132 -5.57 -1.41 -11.54
C LEU A 132 -6.00 0.07 -11.61
N ASP A 133 -5.10 1.01 -11.96
CA ASP A 133 -5.35 2.46 -11.96
C ASP A 133 -5.82 3.01 -10.61
N ALA A 134 -5.31 2.46 -9.52
CA ALA A 134 -5.68 2.88 -8.18
C ALA A 134 -5.35 4.37 -7.93
N LYS A 135 -6.22 5.00 -7.14
CA LYS A 135 -5.98 6.31 -6.53
C LYS A 135 -5.72 6.12 -5.04
N VAL A 136 -5.06 7.09 -4.44
CA VAL A 136 -4.86 7.17 -2.99
C VAL A 136 -5.54 8.40 -2.44
N ASN A 137 -6.24 8.24 -1.32
CA ASN A 137 -6.81 9.33 -0.54
C ASN A 137 -5.85 9.64 0.61
N ILE A 138 -5.56 10.92 0.77
CA ILE A 138 -4.59 11.46 1.72
C ILE A 138 -5.31 12.50 2.56
N TYR A 139 -5.09 12.46 3.87
CA TYR A 139 -5.66 13.40 4.83
C TYR A 139 -4.56 14.20 5.53
N GLY A 140 -4.73 15.51 5.64
CA GLY A 140 -3.80 16.41 6.29
C GLY A 140 -4.50 17.65 6.86
N THR A 141 -3.76 18.59 7.40
CA THR A 141 -4.29 19.83 7.98
C THR A 141 -5.05 20.72 7.00
N LYS A 142 -4.76 20.58 5.70
CA LYS A 142 -5.47 21.27 4.62
C LYS A 142 -6.74 20.55 4.14
N GLY A 143 -7.11 19.44 4.79
CA GLY A 143 -8.23 18.58 4.42
C GLY A 143 -7.79 17.33 3.66
N GLN A 144 -8.71 16.79 2.88
CA GLN A 144 -8.50 15.57 2.09
C GLN A 144 -8.13 15.89 0.65
N ARG A 145 -7.15 15.17 0.11
CA ARG A 145 -6.81 15.17 -1.32
C ARG A 145 -6.75 13.75 -1.87
N SER A 146 -6.94 13.62 -3.18
CA SER A 146 -6.82 12.34 -3.88
C SER A 146 -5.88 12.49 -5.06
N MET A 147 -5.10 11.43 -5.34
CA MET A 147 -4.19 11.41 -6.50
C MET A 147 -4.04 10.00 -7.06
N GLU A 148 -3.59 9.89 -8.31
CA GLU A 148 -3.24 8.61 -8.91
C GLU A 148 -2.04 7.98 -8.20
N LEU A 149 -2.14 6.71 -7.82
CA LEU A 149 -1.06 6.00 -7.13
C LEU A 149 0.24 6.00 -7.92
N ARG A 150 0.19 5.92 -9.25
CA ARG A 150 1.39 5.93 -10.10
C ARG A 150 2.22 7.22 -9.98
N ARG A 151 1.61 8.33 -9.53
CA ARG A 151 2.27 9.63 -9.29
C ARG A 151 2.70 9.80 -7.84
N PHE A 152 2.27 8.91 -6.96
CA PHE A 152 2.55 8.99 -5.53
C PHE A 152 4.02 8.72 -5.19
N PHE A 153 4.72 7.93 -6.00
CA PHE A 153 6.11 7.57 -5.78
C PHE A 153 7.04 8.56 -6.47
N LEU A 154 7.84 9.29 -5.69
CA LEU A 154 8.80 10.30 -6.20
C LEU A 154 10.21 9.72 -6.39
N GLY A 155 10.53 8.65 -5.69
CA GLY A 155 11.84 7.97 -5.74
C GLY A 155 11.94 6.88 -4.69
N PRO A 156 13.08 6.17 -4.62
CA PRO A 156 13.29 5.15 -3.60
C PRO A 156 13.19 5.71 -2.19
N GLY A 157 12.18 5.24 -1.42
CA GLY A 157 11.89 5.72 -0.07
C GLY A 157 11.26 7.12 -0.01
N GLN A 158 10.76 7.63 -1.14
CA GLN A 158 10.16 8.96 -1.23
C GLN A 158 8.77 8.87 -1.87
N CYS A 159 7.77 9.42 -1.21
CA CYS A 159 6.41 9.50 -1.68
C CYS A 159 5.87 10.93 -1.55
N ASP A 160 4.80 11.23 -2.29
CA ASP A 160 4.13 12.53 -2.30
C ASP A 160 3.18 12.66 -1.09
N LEU A 161 3.79 12.74 0.11
CA LEU A 161 3.13 13.15 1.35
C LEU A 161 3.84 14.39 1.89
N GLU A 162 3.09 15.45 2.13
CA GLU A 162 3.56 16.62 2.87
C GLU A 162 3.69 16.28 4.37
N GLY A 163 4.42 17.11 5.12
CA GLY A 163 4.58 16.91 6.56
C GLY A 163 3.24 16.80 7.28
N GLY A 164 3.05 15.76 8.05
CA GLY A 164 1.82 15.50 8.79
C GLY A 164 0.70 14.78 8.02
N GLU A 165 0.78 14.69 6.70
CA GLU A 165 -0.23 13.96 5.92
C GLU A 165 -0.22 12.45 6.19
N ILE A 166 -1.40 11.85 6.13
CA ILE A 166 -1.63 10.43 6.34
C ILE A 166 -2.35 9.85 5.13
N LEU A 167 -1.80 8.80 4.52
CA LEU A 167 -2.51 7.99 3.53
C LEU A 167 -3.61 7.21 4.25
N THR A 168 -4.86 7.41 3.85
CA THR A 168 -6.03 6.86 4.53
C THR A 168 -6.68 5.71 3.79
N GLU A 169 -6.65 5.73 2.45
CA GLU A 169 -7.41 4.79 1.65
C GLU A 169 -6.85 4.65 0.24
N ILE A 170 -7.03 3.47 -0.34
CA ILE A 170 -6.78 3.15 -1.74
C ILE A 170 -8.13 2.90 -2.43
N VAL A 171 -8.37 3.57 -3.55
CA VAL A 171 -9.60 3.44 -4.35
C VAL A 171 -9.24 2.88 -5.71
N ILE A 172 -9.88 1.78 -6.08
CA ILE A 172 -9.67 1.11 -7.36
C ILE A 172 -10.93 1.25 -8.19
N PRO A 173 -10.84 1.80 -9.41
CA PRO A 173 -11.99 1.96 -10.29
C PRO A 173 -12.61 0.62 -10.68
N PRO A 174 -13.87 0.59 -11.15
CA PRO A 174 -14.51 -0.62 -11.64
C PRO A 174 -13.67 -1.31 -12.71
N LEU A 175 -13.58 -2.63 -12.63
CA LEU A 175 -12.96 -3.42 -13.69
C LEU A 175 -13.82 -3.41 -14.95
N ALA A 176 -13.19 -3.23 -16.09
CA ALA A 176 -13.87 -3.44 -17.36
C ALA A 176 -14.37 -4.90 -17.50
N PRO A 177 -15.45 -5.14 -18.23
CA PRO A 177 -15.85 -6.52 -18.56
C PRO A 177 -14.69 -7.32 -19.16
N ARG A 178 -14.75 -8.66 -19.00
CA ARG A 178 -13.76 -9.58 -19.58
C ARG A 178 -12.30 -9.22 -19.24
N THR A 179 -12.08 -8.71 -18.03
CA THR A 179 -10.75 -8.37 -17.53
C THR A 179 -10.21 -9.52 -16.69
N VAL A 180 -9.00 -9.96 -17.04
CA VAL A 180 -8.21 -10.94 -16.28
C VAL A 180 -6.91 -10.31 -15.80
N SER A 181 -6.36 -10.83 -14.71
CA SER A 181 -5.13 -10.27 -14.14
C SER A 181 -4.27 -11.34 -13.50
N ALA A 182 -2.96 -11.10 -13.47
CA ALA A 182 -2.00 -11.97 -12.82
C ALA A 182 -0.85 -11.13 -12.21
N TYR A 183 -0.24 -11.68 -11.17
CA TYR A 183 0.98 -11.17 -10.58
C TYR A 183 2.02 -12.28 -10.51
N ALA A 184 3.26 -11.96 -10.90
CA ALA A 184 4.39 -12.86 -10.76
C ALA A 184 5.54 -12.13 -10.04
N LYS A 185 6.20 -12.86 -9.13
CA LYS A 185 7.38 -12.41 -8.41
C LYS A 185 8.54 -13.33 -8.74
N HIS A 186 9.63 -12.74 -9.23
CA HIS A 186 10.89 -13.44 -9.38
C HIS A 186 11.80 -13.12 -8.21
N GLY A 187 12.29 -14.13 -7.53
CA GLY A 187 13.20 -14.06 -6.41
C GLY A 187 14.03 -15.33 -6.30
N ARG A 188 15.00 -15.37 -5.38
CA ARG A 188 15.85 -16.55 -5.13
C ARG A 188 15.23 -17.55 -4.17
N ARG A 189 14.16 -17.13 -3.44
CA ARG A 189 13.46 -17.93 -2.42
C ARG A 189 11.96 -17.72 -2.56
N GLU A 190 11.18 -18.69 -2.09
CA GLU A 190 9.72 -18.62 -2.15
C GLU A 190 9.10 -17.70 -1.08
N ALA A 191 9.82 -17.45 0.01
CA ALA A 191 9.32 -16.61 1.12
C ALA A 191 10.44 -15.75 1.72
N MET A 192 10.03 -14.71 2.45
CA MET A 192 10.93 -13.80 3.19
C MET A 192 11.99 -13.16 2.28
N GLU A 193 11.62 -12.82 1.06
CA GLU A 193 12.53 -12.21 0.09
C GLU A 193 11.90 -10.97 -0.56
N LEU A 194 12.76 -9.99 -0.82
CA LEU A 194 12.43 -8.87 -1.71
C LEU A 194 12.51 -9.37 -3.16
N PRO A 195 11.60 -8.95 -4.05
CA PRO A 195 11.68 -9.36 -5.45
C PRO A 195 12.96 -8.86 -6.12
N MET A 196 13.53 -9.67 -6.99
CA MET A 196 14.47 -9.22 -8.03
C MET A 196 13.72 -8.56 -9.17
N LEU A 197 12.49 -9.01 -9.42
CA LEU A 197 11.55 -8.44 -10.36
C LEU A 197 10.12 -8.80 -9.93
N GLY A 198 9.22 -7.83 -9.93
CA GLY A 198 7.79 -8.05 -9.79
C GLY A 198 7.07 -7.61 -11.07
N VAL A 199 6.11 -8.40 -11.54
CA VAL A 199 5.34 -8.12 -12.76
C VAL A 199 3.85 -8.29 -12.46
N GLY A 200 3.08 -7.23 -12.71
CA GLY A 200 1.62 -7.26 -12.66
C GLY A 200 1.05 -7.04 -14.06
N VAL A 201 0.14 -7.89 -14.49
CA VAL A 201 -0.52 -7.79 -15.79
C VAL A 201 -2.03 -7.73 -15.63
N LEU A 202 -2.65 -6.83 -16.35
CA LEU A 202 -4.10 -6.71 -16.49
C LEU A 202 -4.45 -6.71 -17.98
N LEU A 203 -5.31 -7.64 -18.41
CA LEU A 203 -5.78 -7.75 -19.77
C LEU A 203 -7.31 -7.66 -19.81
N SER A 204 -7.83 -6.79 -20.66
CA SER A 204 -9.26 -6.76 -21.01
C SER A 204 -9.43 -7.23 -22.45
N LEU A 205 -10.38 -8.12 -22.69
CA LEU A 205 -10.65 -8.69 -24.01
C LEU A 205 -11.89 -8.06 -24.65
N GLU A 206 -11.92 -8.06 -25.97
CA GLU A 206 -13.10 -7.72 -26.75
C GLU A 206 -14.18 -8.82 -26.61
N GLU A 207 -15.33 -8.64 -27.24
CA GLU A 207 -16.44 -9.60 -27.17
C GLU A 207 -16.10 -10.95 -27.78
N ASP A 208 -15.20 -11.00 -28.75
CA ASP A 208 -14.72 -12.23 -29.38
C ASP A 208 -13.85 -13.12 -28.46
N MET A 209 -13.51 -12.63 -27.25
CA MET A 209 -12.66 -13.31 -26.26
C MET A 209 -11.26 -13.68 -26.76
N THR A 210 -10.83 -13.17 -27.90
CA THR A 210 -9.53 -13.43 -28.53
C THR A 210 -8.71 -12.17 -28.77
N THR A 211 -9.39 -11.07 -29.06
CA THR A 211 -8.75 -9.77 -29.29
C THR A 211 -8.50 -9.03 -27.97
N CYS A 212 -7.29 -8.54 -27.79
CA CYS A 212 -6.93 -7.73 -26.64
C CYS A 212 -7.43 -6.30 -26.83
N ALA A 213 -8.43 -5.87 -26.04
CA ALA A 213 -8.93 -4.51 -26.00
C ALA A 213 -7.97 -3.56 -25.27
N LYS A 214 -7.41 -4.02 -24.15
CA LYS A 214 -6.49 -3.22 -23.33
C LYS A 214 -5.54 -4.11 -22.55
N ALA A 215 -4.26 -3.74 -22.53
CA ALA A 215 -3.25 -4.35 -21.70
C ALA A 215 -2.60 -3.31 -20.79
N ARG A 216 -2.33 -3.69 -19.54
CA ARG A 216 -1.51 -2.92 -18.62
C ARG A 216 -0.47 -3.86 -18.02
N ILE A 217 0.78 -3.46 -18.13
CA ILE A 217 1.92 -4.19 -17.58
C ILE A 217 2.62 -3.27 -16.60
N CYS A 218 2.77 -3.71 -15.36
CA CYS A 218 3.44 -2.95 -14.32
C CYS A 218 4.64 -3.72 -13.78
N LEU A 219 5.73 -3.02 -13.57
CA LEU A 219 7.01 -3.59 -13.15
C LEU A 219 7.44 -2.97 -11.82
N GLY A 220 7.95 -3.81 -10.94
CA GLY A 220 8.68 -3.39 -9.74
C GLY A 220 10.12 -3.82 -9.82
N VAL A 221 11.02 -3.05 -9.20
CA VAL A 221 12.49 -3.25 -9.19
C VAL A 221 13.18 -2.97 -10.53
N ALA A 222 12.45 -2.82 -11.61
CA ALA A 222 13.01 -2.52 -12.94
C ALA A 222 13.34 -1.02 -13.12
N ALA A 223 12.96 -0.16 -12.17
CA ALA A 223 13.22 1.27 -12.14
C ALA A 223 13.29 1.75 -10.68
N PRO A 224 13.67 3.02 -10.42
CA PRO A 224 13.69 3.59 -9.06
C PRO A 224 12.33 3.57 -8.34
N THR A 225 11.23 3.52 -9.08
CA THR A 225 9.86 3.39 -8.56
C THR A 225 9.11 2.31 -9.33
N PRO A 226 8.09 1.67 -8.74
CA PRO A 226 7.16 0.84 -9.51
C PRO A 226 6.51 1.67 -10.63
N PHE A 227 6.43 1.14 -11.84
CA PHE A 227 5.91 1.88 -12.98
C PHE A 227 5.10 1.00 -13.93
N ARG A 228 4.31 1.65 -14.76
CA ARG A 228 3.61 1.02 -15.88
C ARG A 228 4.46 1.13 -17.15
N ALA A 229 4.69 0.00 -17.82
CA ALA A 229 5.34 -0.07 -19.13
C ALA A 229 4.38 0.38 -20.25
#